data_01c776b3d61b2076935cfd2ede258c04
#
_entry.id   01c776b3d61b2076935cfd2ede258c04
#
_cell.length_a   1.000
_cell.length_b   1.000
_cell.length_c   1.000
_cell.angle_alpha   90.00
_cell.angle_beta   90.00
_cell.angle_gamma   90.00
#
_symmetry.space_group_name_H-M   'P 1'
#
loop_
_entity.id
_entity.type
_entity.pdbx_description
1 polymer ?
#
loop_
_entity_poly.entity_id
_entity_poly.type
_entity_poly.pdbx_seq_one_letter_code
_entity_poly.pdbx_strand_id
1 'polypeptide(L)'
;MNFTLVILACCAVAAIGLIIVYLTFGRKDSPFTFDIGGGAPKASGGSDGSAEKTLSSRLIGFAIAVGGMFAVLIGRLWTMQLLSSADYTEQAERNRTRTVTTAAPRGRILDRNGVEIVTNRPSPTVVARADVAEDYVKLQILANLLGMPMLAVRRKIMDTSDGAQALRTVSVDVSRRVVAYIYAHGALLDGVSIEERTQRAYPNGSLAAHVVGYTGTVTQEQLESSKTADGGFVYAHGDIVGQTGVEYQYESALQGVRGEQTVYVDAAGNVLSHSTSIAPQSGSDVVLTIDANIQKAAEASLVSVINTVRSQDFQGRSASVVALDCTNGEVIAMASYPTYSPSMFVGGIASSDWDTLSSEEANYPLMNRAIAGQYPSGSTIKALTTFAGLKYGICDGNSSWYCTGFWTGFGEQYGMHCWLLSGHGTVNLITGI
;
A
#
# COMPACT_ATOMS: atom_id res chain seq x y z
N MET A 1 -6.45 -32.76 -22.54
CA MET A 1 -7.23 -33.95 -22.97
C MET A 1 -8.28 -34.20 -21.89
N ASN A 2 -9.57 -34.15 -22.23
CA ASN A 2 -10.65 -34.06 -21.25
C ASN A 2 -10.68 -35.25 -20.28
N PHE A 3 -10.59 -34.97 -18.97
CA PHE A 3 -10.68 -35.92 -17.87
C PHE A 3 -11.91 -36.86 -17.97
N THR A 4 -13.02 -36.36 -18.50
CA THR A 4 -14.23 -37.10 -18.81
C THR A 4 -14.03 -38.20 -19.87
N LEU A 5 -13.17 -38.00 -20.85
CA LEU A 5 -12.85 -38.98 -21.89
C LEU A 5 -12.08 -40.19 -21.35
N VAL A 6 -11.15 -39.95 -20.43
CA VAL A 6 -10.36 -41.02 -19.79
C VAL A 6 -11.23 -41.88 -18.86
N ILE A 7 -12.10 -41.22 -18.08
CA ILE A 7 -13.07 -41.96 -17.23
C ILE A 7 -14.02 -42.78 -18.08
N LEU A 8 -14.53 -42.23 -19.17
CA LEU A 8 -15.40 -42.97 -20.11
C LEU A 8 -14.67 -44.16 -20.76
N ALA A 9 -13.39 -44.01 -21.14
CA ALA A 9 -12.61 -45.11 -21.67
C ALA A 9 -12.36 -46.22 -20.65
N CYS A 10 -12.02 -45.86 -19.40
CA CYS A 10 -11.84 -46.84 -18.32
C CYS A 10 -13.16 -47.54 -17.95
N CYS A 11 -14.29 -46.84 -17.92
CA CYS A 11 -15.61 -47.42 -17.72
C CYS A 11 -16.02 -48.34 -18.87
N ALA A 12 -15.67 -47.97 -20.13
CA ALA A 12 -15.95 -48.82 -21.28
C ALA A 12 -15.12 -50.12 -21.27
N VAL A 13 -13.84 -50.07 -20.89
CA VAL A 13 -13.01 -51.28 -20.71
C VAL A 13 -13.52 -52.19 -19.59
N ALA A 14 -13.94 -51.60 -18.45
CA ALA A 14 -14.51 -52.33 -17.36
C ALA A 14 -15.89 -52.98 -17.76
N ALA A 15 -16.72 -52.24 -18.48
CA ALA A 15 -17.97 -52.73 -19.03
C ALA A 15 -17.80 -53.86 -20.07
N ILE A 16 -16.80 -53.71 -20.95
CA ILE A 16 -16.45 -54.78 -21.94
C ILE A 16 -15.93 -56.02 -21.19
N GLY A 17 -15.07 -55.87 -20.19
CA GLY A 17 -14.64 -56.97 -19.32
C GLY A 17 -15.82 -57.71 -18.63
N LEU A 18 -16.74 -56.97 -18.09
CA LEU A 18 -17.98 -57.52 -17.48
C LEU A 18 -18.88 -58.23 -18.53
N ILE A 19 -19.02 -57.68 -19.75
CA ILE A 19 -19.76 -58.28 -20.83
C ILE A 19 -19.10 -59.57 -21.33
N ILE A 20 -17.78 -59.60 -21.45
CA ILE A 20 -17.02 -60.81 -21.83
C ILE A 20 -17.17 -61.88 -20.76
N VAL A 21 -17.09 -61.55 -19.46
CA VAL A 21 -17.38 -62.48 -18.36
C VAL A 21 -18.82 -62.97 -18.40
N TYR A 22 -19.80 -62.09 -18.67
CA TYR A 22 -21.22 -62.47 -18.83
C TYR A 22 -21.43 -63.36 -20.06
N LEU A 23 -20.82 -63.12 -21.18
CA LEU A 23 -20.95 -63.90 -22.42
C LEU A 23 -20.22 -65.24 -22.36
N THR A 24 -19.09 -65.33 -21.64
CA THR A 24 -18.36 -66.60 -21.46
C THR A 24 -18.94 -67.52 -20.40
N PHE A 25 -19.56 -66.95 -19.36
CA PHE A 25 -20.13 -67.70 -18.23
C PHE A 25 -21.65 -67.68 -18.15
N GLY A 26 -22.34 -66.87 -18.96
CA GLY A 26 -23.78 -66.66 -18.90
C GLY A 26 -24.65 -67.62 -19.71
N ARG A 27 -24.06 -68.69 -20.30
CA ARG A 27 -24.86 -69.76 -20.96
C ARG A 27 -24.87 -71.03 -20.14
N LYS A 28 -25.99 -71.22 -19.43
CA LYS A 28 -26.43 -72.36 -18.62
C LYS A 28 -25.84 -72.36 -17.20
N ASP A 29 -26.79 -72.18 -16.28
CA ASP A 29 -26.69 -72.20 -14.81
C ASP A 29 -26.08 -70.97 -14.23
N SER A 30 -26.93 -70.00 -13.94
CA SER A 30 -26.66 -68.75 -13.23
C SER A 30 -26.12 -69.08 -11.83
N PRO A 31 -24.80 -68.75 -11.51
CA PRO A 31 -24.26 -68.93 -10.15
C PRO A 31 -24.56 -67.75 -9.24
N PHE A 32 -25.39 -66.80 -9.67
CA PHE A 32 -25.78 -65.61 -8.89
C PHE A 32 -27.27 -65.56 -8.66
N THR A 33 -27.83 -66.53 -7.94
CA THR A 33 -29.11 -66.37 -7.22
C THR A 33 -28.79 -66.16 -5.75
N PHE A 34 -28.92 -64.95 -5.27
CA PHE A 34 -29.02 -64.66 -3.83
C PHE A 34 -30.33 -65.13 -3.34
N ASP A 35 -30.42 -66.40 -2.77
CA ASP A 35 -31.59 -66.93 -2.10
C ASP A 35 -31.50 -66.56 -0.61
N ILE A 36 -32.27 -65.56 -0.19
CA ILE A 36 -32.46 -65.17 1.22
C ILE A 36 -33.74 -65.95 1.72
N GLY A 37 -33.69 -67.24 1.71
CA GLY A 37 -34.78 -68.05 2.21
C GLY A 37 -34.25 -69.25 3.00
N GLY A 38 -34.45 -69.23 4.32
CA GLY A 38 -34.10 -70.32 5.20
C GLY A 38 -34.91 -71.58 4.93
N GLY A 39 -34.21 -72.67 4.61
CA GLY A 39 -34.78 -74.01 4.53
C GLY A 39 -33.68 -75.04 4.77
N ALA A 40 -33.89 -75.95 5.78
CA ALA A 40 -32.96 -76.97 6.21
C ALA A 40 -32.51 -77.92 5.10
N PRO A 41 -31.24 -78.40 5.07
CA PRO A 41 -30.77 -79.28 4.00
C PRO A 41 -31.30 -80.74 4.18
N LYS A 42 -31.91 -81.26 3.14
CA LYS A 42 -32.06 -82.70 2.95
C LYS A 42 -30.76 -83.26 2.39
N ALA A 43 -30.12 -84.11 3.11
CA ALA A 43 -29.01 -84.92 2.67
C ALA A 43 -29.39 -85.87 1.53
N SER A 44 -28.78 -85.70 0.36
CA SER A 44 -28.63 -86.77 -0.63
C SER A 44 -27.27 -86.74 -1.24
N GLY A 45 -26.53 -87.83 -1.09
CA GLY A 45 -25.21 -88.04 -1.58
C GLY A 45 -25.09 -87.98 -3.10
N GLY A 46 -24.01 -87.45 -3.56
CA GLY A 46 -23.64 -87.47 -4.98
C GLY A 46 -22.51 -86.51 -5.36
N SER A 47 -21.33 -87.09 -5.53
CA SER A 47 -20.18 -86.65 -6.30
C SER A 47 -19.47 -85.34 -5.89
N ASP A 48 -18.30 -85.49 -5.35
CA ASP A 48 -17.32 -84.51 -4.96
C ASP A 48 -16.71 -83.57 -6.09
N GLY A 49 -17.18 -83.78 -7.33
CA GLY A 49 -16.67 -83.01 -8.49
C GLY A 49 -17.31 -81.65 -8.79
N SER A 50 -18.47 -81.35 -8.20
CA SER A 50 -19.25 -80.12 -8.49
C SER A 50 -18.89 -78.96 -7.55
N ALA A 51 -18.54 -79.28 -6.33
CA ALA A 51 -18.16 -78.22 -5.35
C ALA A 51 -16.79 -77.58 -5.65
N GLU A 52 -15.86 -78.42 -6.16
CA GLU A 52 -14.50 -77.95 -6.54
C GLU A 52 -14.54 -77.05 -7.77
N LYS A 53 -15.37 -77.35 -8.77
CA LYS A 53 -15.57 -76.54 -9.97
C LYS A 53 -16.26 -75.19 -9.67
N THR A 54 -17.22 -75.15 -8.72
CA THR A 54 -17.82 -73.92 -8.29
C THR A 54 -16.96 -73.05 -7.44
N LEU A 55 -16.05 -73.63 -6.61
CA LEU A 55 -15.09 -72.87 -5.81
C LEU A 55 -14.02 -72.25 -6.71
N SER A 56 -13.51 -72.98 -7.70
CA SER A 56 -12.48 -72.49 -8.65
C SER A 56 -13.06 -71.35 -9.51
N SER A 57 -14.27 -71.43 -9.99
CA SER A 57 -14.91 -70.35 -10.78
C SER A 57 -15.13 -69.06 -9.98
N ARG A 58 -15.49 -69.18 -8.69
CA ARG A 58 -15.59 -68.02 -7.76
C ARG A 58 -14.25 -67.38 -7.47
N LEU A 59 -13.20 -68.17 -7.26
CA LEU A 59 -11.85 -67.71 -7.08
C LEU A 59 -11.31 -66.97 -8.33
N ILE A 60 -11.57 -67.51 -9.52
CA ILE A 60 -11.23 -66.85 -10.80
C ILE A 60 -11.99 -65.54 -10.95
N GLY A 61 -13.28 -65.49 -10.67
CA GLY A 61 -14.08 -64.27 -10.71
C GLY A 61 -13.53 -63.18 -9.75
N PHE A 62 -13.19 -63.58 -8.52
CA PHE A 62 -12.57 -62.70 -7.55
C PHE A 62 -11.16 -62.20 -8.02
N ALA A 63 -10.34 -63.10 -8.55
CA ALA A 63 -9.01 -62.74 -9.08
C ALA A 63 -9.11 -61.74 -10.25
N ILE A 64 -10.10 -61.90 -11.14
CA ILE A 64 -10.37 -60.96 -12.24
C ILE A 64 -10.84 -59.60 -11.70
N ALA A 65 -11.73 -59.58 -10.70
CA ALA A 65 -12.18 -58.32 -10.09
C ALA A 65 -11.05 -57.57 -9.38
N VAL A 66 -10.22 -58.26 -8.62
CA VAL A 66 -9.04 -57.71 -7.95
C VAL A 66 -7.99 -57.26 -8.98
N GLY A 67 -7.73 -58.10 -9.98
CA GLY A 67 -6.81 -57.73 -11.08
C GLY A 67 -7.27 -56.51 -11.87
N GLY A 68 -8.56 -56.40 -12.14
CA GLY A 68 -9.19 -55.23 -12.76
C GLY A 68 -9.02 -53.95 -11.92
N MET A 69 -9.23 -54.05 -10.62
CA MET A 69 -9.03 -52.95 -9.69
C MET A 69 -7.54 -52.50 -9.66
N PHE A 70 -6.63 -53.47 -9.61
CA PHE A 70 -5.19 -53.16 -9.71
C PHE A 70 -4.80 -52.52 -11.05
N ALA A 71 -5.36 -53.00 -12.16
CA ALA A 71 -5.10 -52.42 -13.47
C ALA A 71 -5.55 -50.95 -13.56
N VAL A 72 -6.73 -50.62 -12.98
CA VAL A 72 -7.21 -49.23 -12.87
C VAL A 72 -6.31 -48.39 -12.01
N LEU A 73 -5.87 -48.92 -10.87
CA LEU A 73 -4.93 -48.21 -9.96
C LEU A 73 -3.56 -47.96 -10.64
N ILE A 74 -3.01 -48.95 -11.31
CA ILE A 74 -1.76 -48.84 -12.07
C ILE A 74 -1.91 -47.86 -13.21
N GLY A 75 -3.00 -47.92 -13.97
CA GLY A 75 -3.31 -46.97 -15.02
C GLY A 75 -3.43 -45.54 -14.48
N ARG A 76 -4.06 -45.36 -13.34
CA ARG A 76 -4.17 -44.06 -12.65
C ARG A 76 -2.79 -43.57 -12.19
N LEU A 77 -2.01 -44.44 -11.59
CA LEU A 77 -0.65 -44.10 -11.16
C LEU A 77 0.24 -43.71 -12.35
N TRP A 78 0.12 -44.45 -13.44
CA TRP A 78 0.85 -44.14 -14.68
C TRP A 78 0.45 -42.80 -15.30
N THR A 79 -0.86 -42.47 -15.35
CA THR A 79 -1.32 -41.15 -15.79
C THR A 79 -0.80 -40.03 -14.90
N MET A 80 -0.81 -40.21 -13.59
CA MET A 80 -0.31 -39.20 -12.63
C MET A 80 1.21 -39.02 -12.73
N GLN A 81 1.98 -40.10 -12.91
CA GLN A 81 3.43 -40.03 -12.91
C GLN A 81 4.05 -39.65 -14.27
N LEU A 82 3.42 -39.97 -15.39
CA LEU A 82 3.97 -39.74 -16.72
C LEU A 82 3.26 -38.63 -17.51
N LEU A 83 1.91 -38.58 -17.48
CA LEU A 83 1.15 -37.61 -18.27
C LEU A 83 0.89 -36.29 -17.52
N SER A 84 0.68 -36.35 -16.22
CA SER A 84 0.37 -35.17 -15.40
C SER A 84 1.52 -34.80 -14.44
N SER A 85 2.68 -35.41 -14.57
CA SER A 85 3.80 -35.17 -13.66
C SER A 85 4.29 -33.73 -13.71
N ALA A 86 4.33 -33.11 -14.90
CA ALA A 86 4.70 -31.72 -15.07
C ALA A 86 3.74 -30.77 -14.34
N ASP A 87 2.42 -31.01 -14.48
CA ASP A 87 1.38 -30.19 -13.83
C ASP A 87 1.44 -30.32 -12.30
N TYR A 88 1.67 -31.55 -11.79
CA TYR A 88 1.81 -31.78 -10.36
C TYR A 88 3.12 -31.24 -9.78
N THR A 89 4.20 -31.28 -10.57
CA THR A 89 5.48 -30.68 -10.17
C THR A 89 5.34 -29.16 -10.11
N GLU A 90 4.69 -28.54 -11.11
CA GLU A 90 4.43 -27.11 -11.11
C GLU A 90 3.52 -26.68 -9.93
N GLN A 91 2.49 -27.44 -9.64
CA GLN A 91 1.63 -27.20 -8.46
C GLN A 91 2.42 -27.37 -7.15
N ALA A 92 3.26 -28.38 -7.04
CA ALA A 92 4.11 -28.60 -5.87
C ALA A 92 5.12 -27.46 -5.69
N GLU A 93 5.74 -26.99 -6.78
CA GLU A 93 6.61 -25.83 -6.79
C GLU A 93 5.87 -24.56 -6.37
N ARG A 94 4.68 -24.31 -6.92
CA ARG A 94 3.83 -23.15 -6.53
C ARG A 94 3.41 -23.22 -5.05
N ASN A 95 3.14 -24.41 -4.52
CA ASN A 95 2.78 -24.57 -3.12
C ASN A 95 3.97 -24.42 -2.18
N ARG A 96 5.18 -24.70 -2.68
CA ARG A 96 6.43 -24.66 -1.94
C ARG A 96 7.17 -23.33 -2.05
N THR A 97 6.94 -22.56 -3.13
CA THR A 97 7.59 -21.28 -3.37
C THR A 97 6.65 -20.13 -3.12
N ARG A 98 7.19 -19.03 -2.60
CA ARG A 98 6.51 -17.76 -2.45
C ARG A 98 7.40 -16.63 -2.88
N THR A 99 6.80 -15.67 -3.56
CA THR A 99 7.48 -14.41 -3.86
C THR A 99 7.16 -13.42 -2.75
N VAL A 100 8.20 -12.97 -2.07
CA VAL A 100 8.15 -11.91 -1.08
C VAL A 100 8.70 -10.65 -1.74
N THR A 101 7.90 -9.60 -1.80
CA THR A 101 8.33 -8.32 -2.35
C THR A 101 9.06 -7.52 -1.28
N THR A 102 10.22 -6.96 -1.63
CA THR A 102 11.00 -6.06 -0.76
C THR A 102 10.82 -4.62 -1.25
N ALA A 103 10.39 -3.73 -0.35
CA ALA A 103 10.24 -2.32 -0.70
C ALA A 103 11.57 -1.69 -1.10
N ALA A 104 11.56 -0.87 -2.14
CA ALA A 104 12.72 -0.11 -2.56
C ALA A 104 12.92 1.12 -1.66
N PRO A 105 14.17 1.53 -1.39
CA PRO A 105 14.43 2.83 -0.81
C PRO A 105 13.91 3.94 -1.72
N ARG A 106 13.19 4.89 -1.16
CA ARG A 106 12.63 6.03 -1.89
C ARG A 106 13.74 7.02 -2.24
N GLY A 107 13.69 7.69 -3.39
CA GLY A 107 14.62 8.74 -3.78
C GLY A 107 14.64 9.90 -2.75
N ARG A 108 15.74 10.61 -2.63
CA ARG A 108 15.88 11.76 -1.74
C ARG A 108 15.31 13.03 -2.39
N ILE A 109 14.92 14.00 -1.56
CA ILE A 109 14.57 15.34 -2.02
C ILE A 109 15.65 16.29 -1.51
N LEU A 110 16.34 16.92 -2.44
CA LEU A 110 17.48 17.78 -2.19
C LEU A 110 17.12 19.23 -2.52
N ASP A 111 17.78 20.18 -1.87
CA ASP A 111 17.76 21.58 -2.28
C ASP A 111 18.65 21.79 -3.53
N ARG A 112 18.69 23.00 -4.05
CA ARG A 112 19.53 23.39 -5.20
C ARG A 112 21.03 23.16 -5.01
N ASN A 113 21.49 23.09 -3.76
CA ASN A 113 22.88 22.93 -3.37
C ASN A 113 23.23 21.49 -2.99
N GLY A 114 22.27 20.55 -3.11
CA GLY A 114 22.43 19.15 -2.72
C GLY A 114 22.23 18.88 -1.22
N VAL A 115 21.68 19.84 -0.47
CA VAL A 115 21.32 19.62 0.95
C VAL A 115 20.08 18.75 1.05
N GLU A 116 20.15 17.69 1.86
CA GLU A 116 19.01 16.80 2.07
C GLU A 116 17.89 17.49 2.85
N ILE A 117 16.75 17.72 2.19
CA ILE A 117 15.52 18.18 2.83
C ILE A 117 14.71 16.98 3.31
N VAL A 118 14.63 15.93 2.46
CA VAL A 118 13.97 14.66 2.80
C VAL A 118 14.89 13.51 2.39
N THR A 119 15.12 12.60 3.32
CA THR A 119 15.98 11.43 3.13
C THR A 119 15.32 10.15 3.65
N ASN A 120 16.09 9.09 3.74
CA ASN A 120 15.64 7.82 4.31
C ASN A 120 16.56 7.41 5.44
N ARG A 121 16.03 6.73 6.43
CA ARG A 121 16.80 6.12 7.51
C ARG A 121 16.41 4.67 7.72
N PRO A 122 17.33 3.82 8.18
CA PRO A 122 16.98 2.48 8.62
C PRO A 122 16.03 2.56 9.82
N SER A 123 15.04 1.69 9.83
CA SER A 123 14.01 1.61 10.87
C SER A 123 13.81 0.15 11.26
N PRO A 124 14.30 -0.27 12.44
CA PRO A 124 14.04 -1.61 12.92
C PRO A 124 12.54 -1.78 13.18
N THR A 125 11.96 -2.78 12.55
CA THR A 125 10.53 -3.08 12.57
C THR A 125 10.32 -4.44 13.18
N VAL A 126 9.45 -4.54 14.19
CA VAL A 126 9.02 -5.82 14.78
C VAL A 126 8.00 -6.44 13.87
N VAL A 127 8.31 -7.63 13.39
CA VAL A 127 7.39 -8.46 12.62
C VAL A 127 7.11 -9.77 13.34
N ALA A 128 5.92 -10.33 13.16
CA ALA A 128 5.52 -11.58 13.80
C ALA A 128 4.79 -12.50 12.83
N ARG A 129 4.93 -13.82 13.06
CA ARG A 129 4.09 -14.82 12.39
C ARG A 129 2.68 -14.81 12.97
N ALA A 130 1.72 -15.30 12.18
CA ALA A 130 0.31 -15.31 12.57
C ALA A 130 0.04 -16.17 13.84
N ASP A 131 0.80 -17.26 14.05
CA ASP A 131 0.67 -18.15 15.20
C ASP A 131 0.95 -17.46 16.55
N VAL A 132 1.75 -16.39 16.55
CA VAL A 132 2.00 -15.57 17.74
C VAL A 132 0.72 -14.93 18.30
N ALA A 133 -0.31 -14.71 17.47
CA ALA A 133 -1.60 -14.16 17.90
C ALA A 133 -2.39 -15.09 18.86
N GLU A 134 -2.05 -16.38 18.90
CA GLU A 134 -2.70 -17.38 19.74
C GLU A 134 -1.92 -17.59 21.07
N ASP A 135 -0.66 -17.14 21.15
CA ASP A 135 0.19 -17.27 22.33
C ASP A 135 0.06 -16.05 23.26
N TYR A 136 -0.73 -16.23 24.32
CA TYR A 136 -1.01 -15.16 25.30
C TYR A 136 0.27 -14.62 25.96
N VAL A 137 1.25 -15.48 26.23
CA VAL A 137 2.51 -15.08 26.90
C VAL A 137 3.34 -14.18 25.99
N LYS A 138 3.49 -14.57 24.72
CA LYS A 138 4.22 -13.76 23.73
C LYS A 138 3.51 -12.41 23.50
N LEU A 139 2.18 -12.43 23.39
CA LEU A 139 1.39 -11.20 23.26
C LEU A 139 1.59 -10.24 24.43
N GLN A 140 1.59 -10.77 25.68
CA GLN A 140 1.80 -9.97 26.88
C GLN A 140 3.21 -9.37 26.93
N ILE A 141 4.23 -10.14 26.56
CA ILE A 141 5.61 -9.66 26.48
C ILE A 141 5.72 -8.55 25.43
N LEU A 142 5.19 -8.76 24.22
CA LEU A 142 5.21 -7.77 23.16
C LEU A 142 4.46 -6.50 23.54
N ALA A 143 3.29 -6.63 24.18
CA ALA A 143 2.50 -5.50 24.67
C ALA A 143 3.31 -4.62 25.63
N ASN A 144 3.94 -5.25 26.62
CA ASN A 144 4.77 -4.56 27.60
C ASN A 144 6.02 -3.94 26.97
N LEU A 145 6.67 -4.67 26.05
CA LEU A 145 7.91 -4.23 25.41
C LEU A 145 7.68 -3.05 24.47
N LEU A 146 6.56 -3.06 23.75
CA LEU A 146 6.18 -2.03 22.78
C LEU A 146 5.35 -0.88 23.40
N GLY A 147 4.94 -1.01 24.66
CA GLY A 147 4.07 -0.02 25.31
C GLY A 147 2.67 0.08 24.70
N MET A 148 2.18 -1.02 24.10
CA MET A 148 0.89 -1.07 23.40
C MET A 148 -0.10 -1.97 24.16
N PRO A 149 -1.43 -1.70 24.08
CA PRO A 149 -2.41 -2.64 24.61
C PRO A 149 -2.30 -4.00 23.88
N MET A 150 -2.35 -5.09 24.64
CA MET A 150 -2.24 -6.45 24.10
C MET A 150 -3.25 -6.74 22.96
N LEU A 151 -4.47 -6.21 23.07
CA LEU A 151 -5.49 -6.35 22.04
C LEU A 151 -5.08 -5.64 20.72
N ALA A 152 -4.36 -4.52 20.81
CA ALA A 152 -3.85 -3.80 19.64
C ALA A 152 -2.72 -4.60 18.98
N VAL A 153 -1.80 -5.18 19.76
CA VAL A 153 -0.75 -6.08 19.24
C VAL A 153 -1.39 -7.28 18.53
N ARG A 154 -2.35 -7.94 19.17
CA ARG A 154 -3.06 -9.08 18.57
C ARG A 154 -3.76 -8.71 17.26
N ARG A 155 -4.45 -7.57 17.22
CA ARG A 155 -5.14 -7.08 16.01
C ARG A 155 -4.17 -6.89 14.86
N LYS A 156 -3.00 -6.31 15.10
CA LYS A 156 -1.95 -6.12 14.09
C LYS A 156 -1.38 -7.44 13.58
N ILE A 157 -1.22 -8.44 14.45
CA ILE A 157 -0.75 -9.77 14.04
C ILE A 157 -1.84 -10.52 13.27
N MET A 158 -3.11 -10.28 13.54
CA MET A 158 -4.24 -10.90 12.82
C MET A 158 -4.59 -10.19 11.51
N ASP A 159 -4.00 -9.04 11.24
CA ASP A 159 -4.21 -8.32 9.99
C ASP A 159 -3.63 -9.09 8.81
N THR A 160 -4.46 -9.41 7.83
CA THR A 160 -4.11 -10.19 6.64
C THR A 160 -3.96 -9.35 5.38
N SER A 161 -3.94 -8.02 5.50
CA SER A 161 -3.84 -7.10 4.37
C SER A 161 -2.59 -7.32 3.51
N ASP A 162 -1.47 -7.70 4.13
CA ASP A 162 -0.20 -8.02 3.46
C ASP A 162 -0.13 -9.45 2.89
N GLY A 163 -1.25 -10.19 2.94
CA GLY A 163 -1.33 -11.59 2.51
C GLY A 163 -1.39 -12.58 3.68
N ALA A 164 -2.12 -13.68 3.51
CA ALA A 164 -2.44 -14.62 4.61
C ALA A 164 -1.21 -15.24 5.31
N GLN A 165 -0.05 -15.25 4.68
CA GLN A 165 1.16 -15.89 5.21
C GLN A 165 2.39 -14.97 5.25
N ALA A 166 2.22 -13.65 4.99
CA ALA A 166 3.28 -12.68 5.20
C ALA A 166 3.57 -12.52 6.70
N LEU A 167 4.79 -12.11 7.04
CA LEU A 167 5.08 -11.64 8.40
C LEU A 167 4.27 -10.38 8.68
N ARG A 168 3.66 -10.30 9.84
CA ARG A 168 2.79 -9.19 10.24
C ARG A 168 3.61 -8.08 10.86
N THR A 169 3.45 -6.86 10.39
CA THR A 169 4.06 -5.68 10.98
C THR A 169 3.38 -5.34 12.31
N VAL A 170 4.09 -5.53 13.42
CA VAL A 170 3.57 -5.23 14.76
C VAL A 170 3.86 -3.79 15.14
N SER A 171 5.12 -3.37 15.02
CA SER A 171 5.54 -2.00 15.35
C SER A 171 6.72 -1.60 14.49
N VAL A 172 6.67 -0.38 13.97
CA VAL A 172 7.72 0.24 13.15
C VAL A 172 8.57 1.15 14.03
N ASP A 173 9.83 1.32 13.68
CA ASP A 173 10.76 2.25 14.33
C ASP A 173 10.94 1.98 15.82
N VAL A 174 11.15 0.72 16.17
CA VAL A 174 11.32 0.35 17.57
C VAL A 174 12.71 0.73 18.11
N SER A 175 12.76 1.02 19.40
CA SER A 175 14.00 1.42 20.05
C SER A 175 15.05 0.29 20.06
N ARG A 176 16.34 0.64 20.15
CA ARG A 176 17.43 -0.31 20.29
C ARG A 176 17.24 -1.28 21.47
N ARG A 177 16.57 -0.83 22.53
CA ARG A 177 16.23 -1.67 23.68
C ARG A 177 15.30 -2.82 23.30
N VAL A 178 14.26 -2.53 22.49
CA VAL A 178 13.32 -3.54 21.98
C VAL A 178 14.06 -4.54 21.10
N VAL A 179 14.89 -4.03 20.18
CA VAL A 179 15.71 -4.86 19.29
C VAL A 179 16.60 -5.82 20.09
N ALA A 180 17.35 -5.29 21.06
CA ALA A 180 18.23 -6.08 21.91
C ALA A 180 17.46 -7.13 22.72
N TYR A 181 16.28 -6.79 23.23
CA TYR A 181 15.45 -7.72 24.00
C TYR A 181 14.97 -8.89 23.15
N ILE A 182 14.47 -8.62 21.93
CA ILE A 182 13.97 -9.67 21.02
C ILE A 182 15.11 -10.61 20.62
N TYR A 183 16.29 -10.09 20.29
CA TYR A 183 17.45 -10.94 19.97
C TYR A 183 17.92 -11.79 21.16
N ALA A 184 17.93 -11.19 22.35
CA ALA A 184 18.37 -11.93 23.57
C ALA A 184 17.38 -13.03 23.98
N HIS A 185 16.11 -12.91 23.66
CA HIS A 185 15.05 -13.84 24.07
C HIS A 185 14.40 -14.56 22.88
N GLY A 186 15.14 -14.79 21.79
CA GLY A 186 14.62 -15.37 20.55
C GLY A 186 13.94 -16.74 20.76
N ALA A 187 14.43 -17.58 21.68
CA ALA A 187 13.78 -18.86 21.99
C ALA A 187 12.40 -18.68 22.66
N LEU A 188 12.22 -17.64 23.48
CA LEU A 188 10.93 -17.32 24.11
C LEU A 188 9.96 -16.64 23.15
N LEU A 189 10.49 -15.85 22.22
CA LEU A 189 9.75 -15.07 21.23
C LEU A 189 9.85 -15.72 19.83
N ASP A 190 9.89 -17.06 19.77
CA ASP A 190 9.86 -17.76 18.47
C ASP A 190 8.64 -17.30 17.67
N GLY A 191 8.86 -16.99 16.39
CA GLY A 191 7.86 -16.38 15.51
C GLY A 191 7.85 -14.85 15.51
N VAL A 192 8.67 -14.19 16.33
CA VAL A 192 8.88 -12.74 16.33
C VAL A 192 10.29 -12.44 15.84
N SER A 193 10.43 -11.52 14.91
CA SER A 193 11.74 -11.13 14.38
C SER A 193 11.83 -9.60 14.15
N ILE A 194 13.04 -9.13 13.94
CA ILE A 194 13.31 -7.75 13.56
C ILE A 194 13.70 -7.72 12.08
N GLU A 195 12.99 -6.89 11.32
CA GLU A 195 13.36 -6.54 9.95
C GLU A 195 13.87 -5.10 9.91
N GLU A 196 14.97 -4.86 9.22
CA GLU A 196 15.36 -3.50 8.88
C GLU A 196 14.59 -3.05 7.66
N ARG A 197 13.72 -2.05 7.86
CA ARG A 197 12.99 -1.38 6.79
C ARG A 197 13.51 0.05 6.63
N THR A 198 13.30 0.60 5.46
CA THR A 198 13.62 2.00 5.18
C THR A 198 12.42 2.87 5.51
N GLN A 199 12.64 3.92 6.31
CA GLN A 199 11.61 4.87 6.69
C GLN A 199 11.99 6.27 6.23
N ARG A 200 10.96 7.04 5.81
CA ARG A 200 11.14 8.42 5.39
C ARG A 200 11.60 9.29 6.56
N ALA A 201 12.56 10.16 6.33
CA ALA A 201 13.12 11.03 7.35
C ALA A 201 13.19 12.48 6.87
N TYR A 202 12.86 13.38 7.78
CA TYR A 202 12.84 14.83 7.56
C TYR A 202 13.85 15.48 8.54
N PRO A 203 15.15 15.50 8.19
CA PRO A 203 16.22 15.89 9.12
C PRO A 203 16.10 17.34 9.59
N ASN A 204 15.45 18.19 8.80
CA ASN A 204 15.25 19.60 9.08
C ASN A 204 13.86 19.93 9.68
N GLY A 205 13.15 18.92 10.20
CA GLY A 205 11.85 19.09 10.85
C GLY A 205 10.76 19.59 9.90
N SER A 206 10.24 20.81 10.14
CA SER A 206 9.17 21.41 9.33
C SER A 206 9.66 22.19 8.11
N LEU A 207 10.97 22.21 7.84
CA LEU A 207 11.53 22.98 6.73
C LEU A 207 10.89 22.58 5.40
N ALA A 208 10.35 23.55 4.69
CA ALA A 208 9.67 23.39 3.40
C ALA A 208 8.51 22.36 3.42
N ALA A 209 7.88 22.12 4.59
CA ALA A 209 6.86 21.08 4.76
C ALA A 209 5.75 21.12 3.71
N HIS A 210 5.25 22.32 3.37
CA HIS A 210 4.20 22.48 2.36
C HIS A 210 4.69 22.26 0.92
N VAL A 211 6.00 22.43 0.67
CA VAL A 211 6.60 22.15 -0.64
C VAL A 211 6.86 20.68 -0.81
N VAL A 212 7.56 20.06 0.16
CA VAL A 212 7.91 18.64 0.07
C VAL A 212 6.70 17.74 0.25
N GLY A 213 5.75 18.12 1.12
CA GLY A 213 4.63 17.30 1.47
C GLY A 213 4.98 16.18 2.45
N TYR A 214 4.19 15.12 2.43
CA TYR A 214 4.39 13.95 3.30
C TYR A 214 4.00 12.67 2.57
N THR A 215 4.46 11.54 3.11
CA THR A 215 4.10 10.20 2.66
C THR A 215 3.09 9.56 3.61
N GLY A 216 2.25 8.70 3.07
CA GLY A 216 1.27 7.95 3.84
C GLY A 216 0.94 6.62 3.17
N THR A 217 0.15 5.78 3.83
CA THR A 217 -0.32 4.53 3.25
C THR A 217 -1.22 4.81 2.05
N VAL A 218 -1.07 4.01 1.01
CA VAL A 218 -1.89 4.08 -0.20
C VAL A 218 -3.38 4.01 0.13
N THR A 219 -4.17 4.91 -0.44
CA THR A 219 -5.63 4.90 -0.30
C THR A 219 -6.27 3.90 -1.26
N GLN A 220 -7.52 3.50 -0.98
CA GLN A 220 -8.27 2.60 -1.86
C GLN A 220 -8.42 3.19 -3.28
N GLU A 221 -8.65 4.49 -3.38
CA GLU A 221 -8.76 5.20 -4.64
C GLU A 221 -7.45 5.19 -5.45
N GLN A 222 -6.31 5.45 -4.78
CA GLN A 222 -4.99 5.36 -5.40
C GLN A 222 -4.68 3.94 -5.85
N LEU A 223 -5.07 2.93 -5.06
CA LEU A 223 -4.88 1.52 -5.40
C LEU A 223 -5.66 1.13 -6.66
N GLU A 224 -6.91 1.58 -6.79
CA GLU A 224 -7.76 1.29 -7.94
C GLU A 224 -7.29 2.03 -9.19
N SER A 225 -6.93 3.31 -9.06
CA SER A 225 -6.42 4.11 -10.17
C SER A 225 -5.10 3.60 -10.72
N SER A 226 -4.22 3.06 -9.87
CA SER A 226 -2.93 2.50 -10.31
C SER A 226 -3.07 1.26 -11.20
N LYS A 227 -4.15 0.47 -11.02
CA LYS A 227 -4.41 -0.74 -11.82
C LYS A 227 -4.90 -0.44 -13.23
N THR A 228 -5.45 0.75 -13.45
CA THR A 228 -6.03 1.18 -14.74
C THR A 228 -5.09 2.07 -15.55
N ALA A 229 -3.99 2.53 -14.97
CA ALA A 229 -3.02 3.39 -15.64
C ALA A 229 -2.11 2.55 -16.55
N ASP A 230 -2.13 2.81 -17.86
CA ASP A 230 -1.24 2.18 -18.84
C ASP A 230 0.23 2.49 -18.52
N GLY A 231 1.01 1.44 -18.21
CA GLY A 231 2.44 1.56 -17.91
C GLY A 231 2.80 2.19 -16.57
N GLY A 232 1.80 2.42 -15.72
CA GLY A 232 1.98 2.97 -14.37
C GLY A 232 2.44 1.91 -13.36
N PHE A 233 2.93 2.39 -12.22
CA PHE A 233 3.29 1.55 -11.09
C PHE A 233 2.01 1.02 -10.42
N VAL A 234 1.92 -0.30 -10.23
CA VAL A 234 0.77 -0.93 -9.55
C VAL A 234 1.04 -0.98 -8.06
N TYR A 235 0.23 -0.26 -7.29
CA TYR A 235 0.32 -0.27 -5.82
C TYR A 235 -0.25 -1.56 -5.22
N ALA A 236 0.30 -1.94 -4.08
CA ALA A 236 -0.23 -2.99 -3.23
C ALA A 236 -0.74 -2.39 -1.91
N HIS A 237 -1.59 -3.12 -1.22
CA HIS A 237 -2.00 -2.73 0.13
C HIS A 237 -0.77 -2.57 1.03
N GLY A 238 -0.77 -1.52 1.85
CA GLY A 238 0.34 -1.24 2.77
C GLY A 238 1.49 -0.43 2.16
N ASP A 239 1.48 -0.15 0.87
CA ASP A 239 2.49 0.73 0.25
C ASP A 239 2.47 2.13 0.83
N ILE A 240 3.65 2.70 0.94
CA ILE A 240 3.84 4.09 1.34
C ILE A 240 4.06 4.94 0.08
N VAL A 241 3.17 5.88 -0.14
CA VAL A 241 3.15 6.76 -1.33
C VAL A 241 3.12 8.22 -0.92
N GLY A 242 3.51 9.11 -1.82
CA GLY A 242 3.37 10.55 -1.61
C GLY A 242 1.90 10.97 -1.57
N GLN A 243 1.52 11.75 -0.57
CA GLN A 243 0.14 12.22 -0.39
C GLN A 243 -0.04 13.67 -0.84
N THR A 244 0.97 14.50 -0.67
CA THR A 244 0.93 15.92 -1.04
C THR A 244 2.30 16.41 -1.51
N GLY A 245 2.34 17.62 -2.09
CA GLY A 245 3.58 18.31 -2.45
C GLY A 245 4.45 17.57 -3.48
N VAL A 246 5.76 17.73 -3.36
CA VAL A 246 6.76 17.10 -4.23
C VAL A 246 6.72 15.57 -4.09
N GLU A 247 6.47 15.05 -2.88
CA GLU A 247 6.30 13.62 -2.64
C GLU A 247 5.21 13.01 -3.52
N TYR A 248 4.07 13.70 -3.68
CA TYR A 248 2.98 13.24 -4.53
C TYR A 248 3.27 13.49 -6.02
N GLN A 249 3.70 14.70 -6.37
CA GLN A 249 3.87 15.09 -7.76
C GLN A 249 4.96 14.30 -8.49
N TYR A 250 6.02 13.94 -7.77
CA TYR A 250 7.17 13.18 -8.28
C TYR A 250 7.19 11.73 -7.78
N GLU A 251 6.02 11.19 -7.42
CA GLU A 251 5.87 9.82 -6.93
C GLU A 251 6.56 8.80 -7.84
N SER A 252 6.32 8.87 -9.15
CA SER A 252 6.88 7.94 -10.14
C SER A 252 8.41 7.95 -10.20
N ALA A 253 9.05 9.08 -9.90
CA ALA A 253 10.50 9.19 -9.85
C ALA A 253 11.05 8.75 -8.48
N LEU A 254 10.35 9.14 -7.40
CA LEU A 254 10.80 8.91 -6.03
C LEU A 254 10.64 7.46 -5.57
N GLN A 255 9.65 6.71 -6.05
CA GLN A 255 9.25 5.41 -5.48
C GLN A 255 10.23 4.30 -5.87
N GLY A 256 11.10 4.21 -6.62
CA GLY A 256 11.98 3.08 -6.95
C GLY A 256 11.24 1.81 -7.40
N VAL A 257 12.00 0.79 -7.75
CA VAL A 257 11.50 -0.51 -8.21
C VAL A 257 11.66 -1.53 -7.09
N ARG A 258 10.57 -2.20 -6.74
CA ARG A 258 10.59 -3.25 -5.69
C ARG A 258 11.51 -4.39 -6.07
N GLY A 259 12.15 -4.94 -5.07
CA GLY A 259 12.84 -6.23 -5.17
C GLY A 259 11.85 -7.38 -5.01
N GLU A 260 12.23 -8.53 -5.55
CA GLU A 260 11.50 -9.78 -5.41
C GLU A 260 12.44 -10.85 -4.86
N GLN A 261 12.00 -11.54 -3.83
CA GLN A 261 12.70 -12.67 -3.25
C GLN A 261 11.80 -13.90 -3.29
N THR A 262 12.24 -14.95 -3.97
CA THR A 262 11.55 -16.22 -3.94
C THR A 262 12.07 -17.04 -2.75
N VAL A 263 11.17 -17.42 -1.85
CA VAL A 263 11.46 -18.22 -0.68
C VAL A 263 10.77 -19.58 -0.78
N TYR A 264 11.44 -20.62 -0.31
CA TYR A 264 10.83 -21.93 -0.12
C TYR A 264 10.22 -22.01 1.27
N VAL A 265 8.97 -22.49 1.32
CA VAL A 265 8.25 -22.65 2.58
C VAL A 265 7.83 -24.09 2.81
N ASP A 266 7.72 -24.50 4.07
CA ASP A 266 7.15 -25.79 4.47
C ASP A 266 5.60 -25.74 4.44
N ALA A 267 4.96 -26.87 4.78
CA ALA A 267 3.51 -26.98 4.85
C ALA A 267 2.88 -26.06 5.93
N ALA A 268 3.65 -25.63 6.92
CA ALA A 268 3.22 -24.69 7.96
C ALA A 268 3.50 -23.22 7.58
N GLY A 269 4.17 -22.98 6.43
CA GLY A 269 4.50 -21.64 5.95
C GLY A 269 5.84 -21.09 6.48
N ASN A 270 6.65 -21.90 7.15
CA ASN A 270 7.97 -21.46 7.60
C ASN A 270 8.96 -21.42 6.44
N VAL A 271 9.79 -20.38 6.39
CA VAL A 271 10.82 -20.23 5.36
C VAL A 271 11.93 -21.25 5.60
N LEU A 272 12.14 -22.14 4.63
CA LEU A 272 13.18 -23.16 4.66
C LEU A 272 14.49 -22.67 4.01
N SER A 273 14.38 -21.96 2.90
CA SER A 273 15.52 -21.40 2.18
C SER A 273 15.09 -20.27 1.24
N HIS A 274 16.07 -19.45 0.83
CA HIS A 274 15.91 -18.43 -0.18
C HIS A 274 16.42 -18.96 -1.52
N SER A 275 15.69 -18.69 -2.61
CA SER A 275 16.08 -19.11 -3.96
C SER A 275 16.68 -17.95 -4.73
N THR A 276 15.84 -17.19 -5.44
CA THR A 276 16.28 -16.09 -6.28
C THR A 276 15.93 -14.77 -5.63
N SER A 277 16.85 -13.80 -5.68
CA SER A 277 16.60 -12.45 -5.19
C SER A 277 16.88 -11.44 -6.29
N ILE A 278 15.88 -10.61 -6.59
CA ILE A 278 16.04 -9.40 -7.39
C ILE A 278 16.15 -8.26 -6.39
N ALA A 279 17.32 -7.61 -6.34
CA ALA A 279 17.54 -6.50 -5.42
C ALA A 279 16.61 -5.32 -5.75
N PRO A 280 16.04 -4.64 -4.74
CA PRO A 280 15.26 -3.44 -4.97
C PRO A 280 16.15 -2.33 -5.55
N GLN A 281 15.62 -1.54 -6.47
CA GLN A 281 16.30 -0.38 -7.04
C GLN A 281 15.73 0.89 -6.41
N SER A 282 16.62 1.70 -5.82
CA SER A 282 16.24 2.98 -5.22
C SER A 282 15.59 3.91 -6.23
N GLY A 283 14.63 4.70 -5.79
CA GLY A 283 14.07 5.79 -6.59
C GLY A 283 15.11 6.85 -6.92
N SER A 284 14.80 7.67 -7.90
CA SER A 284 15.64 8.80 -8.32
C SER A 284 15.54 9.95 -7.33
N ASP A 285 16.63 10.62 -7.08
CA ASP A 285 16.66 11.84 -6.30
C ASP A 285 16.00 13.00 -7.07
N VAL A 286 15.27 13.85 -6.37
CA VAL A 286 14.66 15.06 -6.90
C VAL A 286 15.39 16.27 -6.33
N VAL A 287 15.96 17.08 -7.20
CA VAL A 287 16.64 18.33 -6.82
C VAL A 287 15.66 19.48 -7.05
N LEU A 288 15.38 20.22 -5.99
CA LEU A 288 14.50 21.39 -6.02
C LEU A 288 15.28 22.66 -6.37
N THR A 289 14.58 23.67 -6.84
CA THR A 289 15.13 25.02 -7.00
C THR A 289 15.19 25.79 -5.67
N ILE A 290 14.57 25.27 -4.62
CA ILE A 290 14.58 25.81 -3.25
C ILE A 290 16.02 25.85 -2.72
N ASP A 291 16.39 26.98 -2.10
CA ASP A 291 17.57 27.09 -1.27
C ASP A 291 17.19 26.91 0.20
N ALA A 292 17.73 25.89 0.85
CA ALA A 292 17.37 25.55 2.23
C ALA A 292 17.62 26.67 3.23
N ASN A 293 18.66 27.50 3.02
CA ASN A 293 18.99 28.61 3.92
C ASN A 293 18.00 29.75 3.74
N ILE A 294 17.67 30.09 2.48
CA ILE A 294 16.67 31.14 2.19
C ILE A 294 15.29 30.70 2.65
N GLN A 295 14.93 29.45 2.42
CA GLN A 295 13.68 28.86 2.92
C GLN A 295 13.56 28.96 4.45
N LYS A 296 14.63 28.60 5.18
CA LYS A 296 14.69 28.70 6.64
C LYS A 296 14.54 30.16 7.13
N ALA A 297 15.20 31.09 6.44
CA ALA A 297 15.08 32.51 6.75
C ALA A 297 13.65 33.03 6.49
N ALA A 298 13.03 32.61 5.40
CA ALA A 298 11.65 32.96 5.07
C ALA A 298 10.67 32.43 6.12
N GLU A 299 10.77 31.17 6.53
CA GLU A 299 9.94 30.58 7.58
C GLU A 299 10.11 31.27 8.94
N ALA A 300 11.36 31.54 9.34
CA ALA A 300 11.65 32.25 10.57
C ALA A 300 11.09 33.69 10.56
N SER A 301 11.16 34.37 9.41
CA SER A 301 10.60 35.70 9.21
C SER A 301 9.07 35.71 9.36
N LEU A 302 8.38 34.70 8.75
CA LEU A 302 6.91 34.57 8.92
C LEU A 302 6.52 34.43 10.39
N VAL A 303 7.20 33.58 11.14
CA VAL A 303 6.96 33.40 12.57
C VAL A 303 7.16 34.72 13.34
N SER A 304 8.25 35.42 13.06
CA SER A 304 8.59 36.69 13.71
C SER A 304 7.55 37.77 13.41
N VAL A 305 7.18 37.93 12.14
CA VAL A 305 6.18 38.93 11.72
C VAL A 305 4.81 38.64 12.33
N ILE A 306 4.34 37.41 12.29
CA ILE A 306 3.06 37.04 12.88
C ILE A 306 3.05 37.31 14.40
N ASN A 307 4.11 36.97 15.10
CA ASN A 307 4.22 37.27 16.53
C ASN A 307 4.21 38.77 16.81
N THR A 308 4.88 39.58 15.99
CA THR A 308 4.87 41.03 16.10
C THR A 308 3.46 41.60 15.84
N VAL A 309 2.80 41.16 14.79
CA VAL A 309 1.43 41.56 14.43
C VAL A 309 0.46 41.25 15.58
N ARG A 310 0.56 40.04 16.14
CA ARG A 310 -0.29 39.61 17.27
C ARG A 310 0.00 40.38 18.56
N SER A 311 1.24 40.76 18.80
CA SER A 311 1.59 41.58 19.99
C SER A 311 1.04 43.01 19.91
N GLN A 312 0.64 43.43 18.72
CA GLN A 312 -0.01 44.75 18.48
C GLN A 312 -1.53 44.66 18.37
N ASP A 313 -2.14 43.59 18.90
CA ASP A 313 -3.59 43.33 18.90
C ASP A 313 -4.22 43.19 17.50
N PHE A 314 -3.41 42.98 16.43
CA PHE A 314 -3.93 42.63 15.13
C PHE A 314 -4.30 41.16 15.01
N GLN A 315 -5.32 40.87 14.20
CA GLN A 315 -5.86 39.51 14.03
C GLN A 315 -5.07 38.63 13.04
N GLY A 316 -3.81 38.96 12.77
CA GLY A 316 -2.96 38.18 11.87
C GLY A 316 -2.63 36.80 12.45
N ARG A 317 -3.14 35.74 11.80
CA ARG A 317 -2.94 34.34 12.22
C ARG A 317 -2.18 33.50 11.23
N SER A 318 -2.06 33.95 9.98
CA SER A 318 -1.43 33.22 8.88
C SER A 318 -0.74 34.17 7.90
N ALA A 319 0.26 33.63 7.24
CA ALA A 319 0.96 34.34 6.18
C ALA A 319 1.64 33.35 5.25
N SER A 320 2.06 33.83 4.08
CA SER A 320 2.92 33.10 3.15
C SER A 320 3.93 34.05 2.51
N VAL A 321 5.05 33.49 2.08
CA VAL A 321 6.05 34.19 1.30
C VAL A 321 6.56 33.30 0.18
N VAL A 322 6.77 33.91 -1.00
CA VAL A 322 7.36 33.26 -2.15
C VAL A 322 8.47 34.14 -2.68
N ALA A 323 9.65 33.57 -2.87
CA ALA A 323 10.79 34.21 -3.52
C ALA A 323 11.06 33.52 -4.85
N LEU A 324 11.03 34.30 -5.93
CA LEU A 324 11.26 33.85 -7.29
C LEU A 324 12.51 34.50 -7.87
N ASP A 325 13.27 33.73 -8.62
CA ASP A 325 14.29 34.32 -9.52
C ASP A 325 13.55 34.88 -10.74
N CYS A 326 13.60 36.18 -10.88
CA CYS A 326 12.91 36.88 -11.97
C CYS A 326 13.56 36.66 -13.35
N THR A 327 14.76 36.07 -13.40
CA THR A 327 15.47 35.81 -14.65
C THR A 327 15.06 34.50 -15.32
N ASN A 328 14.71 33.49 -14.53
CA ASN A 328 14.40 32.15 -15.03
C ASN A 328 13.08 31.56 -14.46
N GLY A 329 12.48 32.22 -13.46
CA GLY A 329 11.21 31.77 -12.83
C GLY A 329 11.38 30.72 -11.76
N GLU A 330 12.61 30.38 -11.36
CA GLU A 330 12.85 29.38 -10.30
C GLU A 330 12.28 29.86 -8.96
N VAL A 331 11.63 28.95 -8.24
CA VAL A 331 11.17 29.20 -6.87
C VAL A 331 12.33 28.95 -5.91
N ILE A 332 12.88 30.01 -5.34
CA ILE A 332 14.02 29.95 -4.41
C ILE A 332 13.55 29.62 -3.00
N ALA A 333 12.39 30.15 -2.59
CA ALA A 333 11.74 29.83 -1.32
C ALA A 333 10.22 29.93 -1.47
N MET A 334 9.50 29.05 -0.76
CA MET A 334 8.04 29.08 -0.66
C MET A 334 7.64 28.59 0.74
N ALA A 335 7.21 29.51 1.58
CA ALA A 335 6.86 29.23 2.96
C ALA A 335 5.42 29.63 3.28
N SER A 336 4.79 28.87 4.15
CA SER A 336 3.45 29.13 4.67
C SER A 336 3.42 28.98 6.19
N TYR A 337 2.64 29.81 6.86
CA TYR A 337 2.44 29.77 8.32
C TYR A 337 0.93 29.76 8.65
N PRO A 338 0.46 28.97 9.60
CA PRO A 338 1.20 27.98 10.40
C PRO A 338 1.71 26.82 9.55
N THR A 339 2.68 26.10 10.09
CA THR A 339 3.31 24.94 9.45
C THR A 339 3.13 23.68 10.29
N TYR A 340 3.56 22.55 9.77
CA TYR A 340 3.53 21.25 10.43
C TYR A 340 4.85 20.50 10.22
N SER A 341 5.06 19.43 10.97
CA SER A 341 6.20 18.53 10.74
C SER A 341 5.75 17.32 9.91
N PRO A 342 6.29 17.10 8.71
CA PRO A 342 5.94 15.93 7.87
C PRO A 342 6.26 14.59 8.55
N SER A 343 7.18 14.56 9.52
CA SER A 343 7.50 13.36 10.29
C SER A 343 6.33 12.80 11.10
N MET A 344 5.29 13.62 11.40
CA MET A 344 4.08 13.18 12.09
C MET A 344 3.27 12.13 11.29
N PHE A 345 3.45 12.10 9.97
CA PHE A 345 2.75 11.18 9.08
C PHE A 345 3.47 9.85 8.89
N VAL A 346 4.74 9.78 9.32
CA VAL A 346 5.57 8.59 9.15
C VAL A 346 5.10 7.47 10.08
N GLY A 347 4.66 6.36 9.50
CA GLY A 347 4.06 5.25 10.24
C GLY A 347 2.59 5.43 10.62
N GLY A 348 1.95 6.48 10.11
CA GLY A 348 0.56 6.84 10.37
C GLY A 348 0.43 8.02 11.33
N ILE A 349 -0.64 8.77 11.20
CA ILE A 349 -0.96 9.92 12.06
C ILE A 349 -2.09 9.57 13.03
N ALA A 350 -2.03 10.06 14.27
CA ALA A 350 -3.15 9.94 15.21
C ALA A 350 -4.32 10.82 14.75
N SER A 351 -5.56 10.35 14.98
CA SER A 351 -6.75 11.12 14.59
C SER A 351 -6.80 12.49 15.25
N SER A 352 -6.39 12.60 16.52
CA SER A 352 -6.32 13.87 17.23
C SER A 352 -5.37 14.88 16.60
N ASP A 353 -4.23 14.40 16.09
CA ASP A 353 -3.25 15.26 15.42
C ASP A 353 -3.75 15.70 14.05
N TRP A 354 -4.38 14.76 13.31
CA TRP A 354 -5.03 15.08 12.04
C TRP A 354 -6.14 16.14 12.23
N ASP A 355 -7.01 15.95 13.22
CA ASP A 355 -8.09 16.89 13.54
C ASP A 355 -7.53 18.28 13.87
N THR A 356 -6.43 18.34 14.64
CA THR A 356 -5.74 19.60 14.94
C THR A 356 -5.18 20.24 13.67
N LEU A 357 -4.45 19.48 12.84
CA LEU A 357 -3.80 20.02 11.65
C LEU A 357 -4.80 20.46 10.56
N SER A 358 -6.00 19.91 10.55
CA SER A 358 -7.08 20.26 9.62
C SER A 358 -8.09 21.26 10.20
N SER A 359 -7.96 21.70 11.46
CA SER A 359 -8.93 22.52 12.15
C SER A 359 -8.80 24.02 11.83
N GLU A 360 -9.92 24.72 11.93
CA GLU A 360 -9.97 26.19 11.86
C GLU A 360 -9.30 26.84 13.08
N GLU A 361 -9.40 26.23 14.24
CA GLU A 361 -8.79 26.73 15.47
C GLU A 361 -7.28 26.83 15.36
N ALA A 362 -6.64 25.79 14.77
CA ALA A 362 -5.20 25.80 14.46
C ALA A 362 -4.89 26.59 13.18
N ASN A 363 -5.91 27.15 12.54
CA ASN A 363 -5.79 27.89 11.29
C ASN A 363 -5.19 27.06 10.15
N TYR A 364 -5.69 25.83 9.98
CA TYR A 364 -5.38 24.92 8.87
C TYR A 364 -3.88 24.78 8.58
N PRO A 365 -3.05 24.21 9.47
CA PRO A 365 -1.61 24.07 9.26
C PRO A 365 -1.22 23.31 7.98
N LEU A 366 -2.05 22.39 7.48
CA LEU A 366 -1.80 21.62 6.25
C LEU A 366 -1.96 22.44 4.97
N MET A 367 -2.60 23.62 5.05
CA MET A 367 -2.88 24.42 3.87
C MET A 367 -1.62 25.13 3.37
N ASN A 368 -1.20 24.83 2.14
CA ASN A 368 -0.16 25.62 1.46
C ASN A 368 -0.74 26.96 0.97
N ARG A 369 -0.60 27.98 1.78
CA ARG A 369 -1.17 29.31 1.52
C ARG A 369 -0.56 30.03 0.35
N ALA A 370 0.66 29.68 -0.03
CA ALA A 370 1.34 30.27 -1.16
C ALA A 370 0.65 29.94 -2.50
N ILE A 371 -0.02 28.77 -2.58
CA ILE A 371 -0.65 28.30 -3.82
C ILE A 371 -2.17 28.10 -3.71
N ALA A 372 -2.69 27.85 -2.51
CA ALA A 372 -4.12 27.58 -2.29
C ALA A 372 -4.85 28.71 -1.52
N GLY A 373 -4.09 29.67 -0.97
CA GLY A 373 -4.68 30.80 -0.24
C GLY A 373 -5.39 31.78 -1.18
N GLN A 374 -6.59 32.19 -0.79
CA GLN A 374 -7.36 33.22 -1.50
C GLN A 374 -7.50 34.43 -0.59
N TYR A 375 -6.85 35.52 -0.96
CA TYR A 375 -6.81 36.74 -0.18
C TYR A 375 -7.22 37.93 -1.02
N PRO A 376 -7.85 38.98 -0.44
CA PRO A 376 -8.08 40.23 -1.12
C PRO A 376 -6.72 40.80 -1.57
N SER A 377 -6.62 41.12 -2.85
CA SER A 377 -5.38 41.63 -3.45
C SER A 377 -4.93 42.98 -2.92
N GLY A 378 -5.85 43.74 -2.39
CA GLY A 378 -5.58 45.09 -1.92
C GLY A 378 -4.93 45.96 -3.01
N SER A 379 -3.96 46.78 -2.60
CA SER A 379 -3.24 47.71 -3.51
C SER A 379 -2.34 47.01 -4.53
N THR A 380 -2.05 45.71 -4.39
CA THR A 380 -1.21 44.98 -5.37
C THR A 380 -1.88 44.89 -6.76
N ILE A 381 -3.23 44.95 -6.82
CA ILE A 381 -3.97 44.94 -8.08
C ILE A 381 -3.87 46.25 -8.85
N LYS A 382 -3.46 47.36 -8.22
CA LYS A 382 -3.40 48.68 -8.85
C LYS A 382 -2.51 48.72 -10.08
N ALA A 383 -1.34 48.08 -10.00
CA ALA A 383 -0.44 47.98 -11.16
C ALA A 383 -1.11 47.27 -12.33
N LEU A 384 -1.83 46.17 -12.07
CA LEU A 384 -2.53 45.41 -13.11
C LEU A 384 -3.68 46.21 -13.75
N THR A 385 -4.49 46.91 -12.94
CA THR A 385 -5.56 47.75 -13.42
C THR A 385 -5.03 48.96 -14.21
N THR A 386 -3.88 49.52 -13.78
CA THR A 386 -3.21 50.60 -14.52
C THR A 386 -2.74 50.12 -15.89
N PHE A 387 -2.06 48.96 -15.95
CA PHE A 387 -1.67 48.38 -17.24
C PHE A 387 -2.87 48.10 -18.16
N ALA A 388 -3.95 47.59 -17.60
CA ALA A 388 -5.18 47.39 -18.38
C ALA A 388 -5.72 48.73 -18.91
N GLY A 389 -5.78 49.76 -18.07
CA GLY A 389 -6.22 51.10 -18.46
C GLY A 389 -5.37 51.68 -19.62
N LEU A 390 -4.06 51.60 -19.53
CA LEU A 390 -3.14 52.01 -20.57
C LEU A 390 -3.28 51.18 -21.84
N LYS A 391 -3.35 49.84 -21.73
CA LYS A 391 -3.49 48.93 -22.88
C LYS A 391 -4.75 49.16 -23.69
N TYR A 392 -5.88 49.46 -23.02
CA TYR A 392 -7.16 49.68 -23.66
C TYR A 392 -7.45 51.16 -23.96
N GLY A 393 -6.46 52.06 -23.74
CA GLY A 393 -6.60 53.49 -24.04
C GLY A 393 -7.61 54.22 -23.15
N ILE A 394 -7.94 53.67 -21.97
CA ILE A 394 -8.86 54.31 -21.01
C ILE A 394 -8.15 55.44 -20.27
N CYS A 395 -6.83 55.31 -20.10
CA CYS A 395 -5.95 56.35 -19.55
C CYS A 395 -4.62 56.36 -20.27
N ASP A 396 -3.88 57.47 -20.12
CA ASP A 396 -2.54 57.68 -20.62
C ASP A 396 -1.63 58.31 -19.55
N GLY A 397 -0.40 58.60 -19.88
CA GLY A 397 0.58 59.22 -18.96
C GLY A 397 0.18 60.63 -18.48
N ASN A 398 -0.76 61.30 -19.16
CA ASN A 398 -1.25 62.67 -18.83
C ASN A 398 -2.58 62.62 -18.09
N SER A 399 -3.18 61.46 -17.95
CA SER A 399 -4.47 61.31 -17.27
C SER A 399 -4.35 61.65 -15.78
N SER A 400 -5.34 62.41 -15.30
CA SER A 400 -5.40 62.82 -13.90
C SER A 400 -6.85 62.73 -13.38
N TRP A 401 -6.98 62.50 -12.11
CA TRP A 401 -8.24 62.36 -11.39
C TRP A 401 -8.22 63.26 -10.14
N TYR A 402 -9.40 63.66 -9.69
CA TYR A 402 -9.53 64.41 -8.46
C TYR A 402 -10.11 63.53 -7.33
N CYS A 403 -9.34 63.31 -6.29
CA CYS A 403 -9.75 62.55 -5.11
C CYS A 403 -10.37 63.51 -4.09
N THR A 404 -11.66 63.34 -3.85
CA THR A 404 -12.42 64.10 -2.84
C THR A 404 -12.42 63.49 -1.45
N GLY A 405 -11.81 62.31 -1.27
CA GLY A 405 -11.93 61.52 -0.04
C GLY A 405 -13.10 60.53 -0.02
N PHE A 406 -14.06 60.68 -0.94
CA PHE A 406 -15.19 59.79 -1.09
C PHE A 406 -15.51 59.63 -2.56
N TRP A 407 -15.57 58.38 -3.04
CA TRP A 407 -15.86 58.07 -4.44
C TRP A 407 -17.21 57.37 -4.57
N THR A 408 -18.04 57.83 -5.51
CA THR A 408 -19.41 57.34 -5.75
C THR A 408 -19.66 56.95 -7.22
N GLY A 409 -18.61 56.58 -7.95
CA GLY A 409 -18.70 56.32 -9.39
C GLY A 409 -19.70 55.26 -9.84
N PHE A 410 -20.08 54.34 -8.95
CA PHE A 410 -21.11 53.31 -9.19
C PHE A 410 -22.43 53.61 -8.48
N GLY A 411 -22.62 54.84 -7.98
CA GLY A 411 -23.77 55.27 -7.18
C GLY A 411 -23.43 55.36 -5.68
N GLU A 412 -24.22 56.19 -4.94
CA GLU A 412 -23.97 56.45 -3.51
C GLU A 412 -23.99 55.20 -2.63
N GLN A 413 -24.82 54.22 -3.00
CA GLN A 413 -24.90 52.93 -2.29
C GLN A 413 -23.61 52.08 -2.36
N TYR A 414 -22.73 52.36 -3.32
CA TYR A 414 -21.43 51.70 -3.49
C TYR A 414 -20.28 52.67 -3.20
N GLY A 415 -20.57 53.76 -2.46
CA GLY A 415 -19.56 54.74 -2.10
C GLY A 415 -18.40 54.14 -1.30
N MET A 416 -17.17 54.50 -1.67
CA MET A 416 -15.95 54.07 -1.04
C MET A 416 -15.17 55.25 -0.50
N HIS A 417 -14.78 55.17 0.79
CA HIS A 417 -13.93 56.18 1.40
C HIS A 417 -12.46 55.95 1.04
N CYS A 418 -11.78 57.05 0.73
CA CYS A 418 -10.33 57.05 0.72
C CYS A 418 -9.80 56.97 2.14
N TRP A 419 -8.63 56.39 2.34
CA TRP A 419 -7.97 56.37 3.65
C TRP A 419 -7.72 57.79 4.17
N LEU A 420 -7.50 58.76 3.27
CA LEU A 420 -7.49 60.17 3.58
C LEU A 420 -8.87 60.76 3.33
N LEU A 421 -9.64 60.95 4.37
CA LEU A 421 -11.05 61.39 4.26
C LEU A 421 -11.21 62.80 3.68
N SER A 422 -10.15 63.69 3.79
CA SER A 422 -10.12 65.01 3.17
C SER A 422 -9.84 64.93 1.67
N GLY A 423 -9.47 63.79 1.12
CA GLY A 423 -9.07 63.62 -0.27
C GLY A 423 -7.61 64.03 -0.52
N HIS A 424 -7.05 63.47 -1.60
CA HIS A 424 -5.66 63.77 -2.04
C HIS A 424 -5.59 64.95 -3.06
N GLY A 425 -6.76 65.48 -3.45
CA GLY A 425 -6.80 66.45 -4.54
C GLY A 425 -6.51 65.79 -5.91
N THR A 426 -5.79 66.52 -6.76
CA THR A 426 -5.44 66.00 -8.09
C THR A 426 -4.33 64.96 -8.01
N VAL A 427 -4.60 63.72 -8.49
CA VAL A 427 -3.66 62.61 -8.59
C VAL A 427 -3.51 62.20 -10.06
N ASN A 428 -2.32 61.80 -10.45
CA ASN A 428 -2.04 61.20 -11.74
C ASN A 428 -1.73 59.70 -11.60
N LEU A 429 -1.40 59.01 -12.69
CA LEU A 429 -1.08 57.57 -12.63
C LEU A 429 0.05 57.24 -11.64
N ILE A 430 1.08 58.09 -11.55
CA ILE A 430 2.25 57.84 -10.68
C ILE A 430 1.88 58.06 -9.21
N THR A 431 1.13 59.14 -8.94
CA THR A 431 0.75 59.48 -7.54
C THR A 431 -0.45 58.73 -7.02
N GLY A 432 -1.22 58.09 -7.89
CA GLY A 432 -2.41 57.29 -7.57
C GLY A 432 -2.13 55.82 -7.29
N ILE A 433 -0.99 55.31 -7.70
CA ILE A 433 -0.48 53.97 -7.40
C ILE A 433 0.24 53.95 -6.08
#